data_ea2cbe989d532972080b9009435fced9
#
_entry.id   ea2cbe989d532972080b9009435fced9
#
_cell.length_a   1.000
_cell.length_b   1.000
_cell.length_c   1.000
_cell.angle_alpha   90.00
_cell.angle_beta   90.00
_cell.angle_gamma   90.00
#
_symmetry.space_group_name_H-M   'P 1'
#
loop_
_entity.id
_entity.type
_entity.pdbx_description
1 polymer ?
#
loop_
_entity_poly.entity_id
_entity_poly.type
_entity_poly.pdbx_seq_one_letter_code
_entity_poly.pdbx_strand_id
1 'polypeptide(L)'
;MLQVIKRNCEQVNFDKSKISDAILKAMKNGSGIVKPKIAESIASEIEDECRDKQEVSISDIESMVYDKLITKKQRLTAKAYEGYRSIREF
;
A
#
# COMPACT_ATOMS: atom_id res chain seq x y z
N MET A 1 0.69 0.49 -19.76
CA MET A 1 0.72 -0.29 -18.51
C MET A 1 1.21 0.58 -17.38
N LEU A 2 0.56 0.51 -16.24
CA LEU A 2 0.93 1.33 -15.09
C LEU A 2 2.27 0.88 -14.50
N GLN A 3 3.16 1.84 -14.31
CA GLN A 3 4.49 1.61 -13.74
C GLN A 3 4.59 2.27 -12.37
N VAL A 4 5.34 1.65 -11.48
CA VAL A 4 5.66 2.24 -10.17
C VAL A 4 7.10 2.71 -10.19
N ILE A 5 7.32 3.95 -9.76
CA ILE A 5 8.66 4.51 -9.65
C ILE A 5 9.12 4.34 -8.22
N LYS A 6 10.14 3.52 -8.03
CA LYS A 6 10.71 3.23 -6.71
C LYS A 6 11.61 4.38 -6.24
N ARG A 7 12.00 4.33 -4.97
CA ARG A 7 12.86 5.37 -4.39
C ARG A 7 14.20 5.51 -5.10
N ASN A 8 14.71 4.42 -5.66
CA ASN A 8 15.98 4.43 -6.42
C ASN A 8 15.77 4.78 -7.90
N CYS A 9 14.59 5.29 -8.24
CA CYS A 9 14.19 5.69 -9.60
C CYS A 9 13.99 4.53 -10.57
N GLU A 10 14.04 3.29 -10.12
CA GLU A 10 13.68 2.16 -10.95
C GLU A 10 12.18 2.15 -11.24
N GLN A 11 11.81 1.72 -12.43
CA GLN A 11 10.42 1.55 -12.81
C GLN A 11 10.09 0.07 -12.83
N VAL A 12 9.01 -0.30 -12.16
CA VAL A 12 8.53 -1.69 -12.12
C VAL A 12 7.03 -1.70 -12.42
N ASN A 13 6.53 -2.83 -12.84
CA ASN A 13 5.11 -2.97 -13.10
C ASN A 13 4.31 -2.85 -11.81
N PHE A 14 3.16 -2.19 -11.90
CA PHE A 14 2.24 -2.12 -10.78
C PHE A 14 1.72 -3.53 -10.46
N ASP A 15 1.75 -3.88 -9.19
CA ASP A 15 1.27 -5.19 -8.72
C ASP A 15 0.54 -5.00 -7.40
N LYS A 16 -0.79 -5.07 -7.47
CA LYS A 16 -1.61 -4.82 -6.28
C LYS A 16 -1.37 -5.85 -5.18
N SER A 17 -0.91 -7.05 -5.52
CA SER A 17 -0.65 -8.06 -4.50
C SER A 17 0.46 -7.63 -3.55
N LYS A 18 1.43 -6.85 -4.04
CA LYS A 18 2.48 -6.32 -3.19
C LYS A 18 1.95 -5.30 -2.19
N ILE A 19 0.93 -4.54 -2.59
CA ILE A 19 0.27 -3.60 -1.70
C ILE A 19 -0.49 -4.35 -0.61
N SER A 20 -1.29 -5.34 -1.00
CA SER A 20 -2.06 -6.12 -0.02
C SER A 20 -1.15 -6.88 0.93
N ASP A 21 -0.04 -7.45 0.44
CA ASP A 21 0.94 -8.15 1.28
C ASP A 21 1.55 -7.21 2.32
N ALA A 22 1.91 -5.99 1.91
CA ALA A 22 2.46 -5.00 2.83
C ALA A 22 1.45 -4.63 3.91
N ILE A 23 0.18 -4.48 3.53
CA ILE A 23 -0.88 -4.17 4.49
C ILE A 23 -1.09 -5.33 5.47
N LEU A 24 -1.07 -6.57 4.98
CA LEU A 24 -1.21 -7.74 5.84
C LEU A 24 -0.09 -7.81 6.86
N LYS A 25 1.14 -7.54 6.46
CA LYS A 25 2.28 -7.48 7.39
C LYS A 25 2.08 -6.40 8.43
N ALA A 26 1.59 -5.23 8.01
CA ALA A 26 1.32 -4.13 8.93
C ALA A 26 0.22 -4.50 9.93
N MET A 27 -0.81 -5.21 9.49
CA MET A 27 -1.86 -5.69 10.38
C MET A 27 -1.31 -6.62 11.44
N LYS A 28 -0.46 -7.56 11.03
CA LYS A 28 0.14 -8.51 11.93
C LYS A 28 0.98 -7.82 13.01
N ASN A 29 1.70 -6.76 12.64
CA ASN A 29 2.59 -6.06 13.56
C ASN A 29 1.91 -4.91 14.28
N GLY A 30 0.79 -4.41 13.79
CA GLY A 30 0.03 -3.35 14.42
C GLY A 30 -0.99 -3.90 15.41
N SER A 31 -2.20 -4.14 14.93
CA SER A 31 -3.28 -4.65 15.79
C SER A 31 -3.13 -6.12 16.16
N GLY A 32 -2.36 -6.88 15.39
CA GLY A 32 -2.28 -8.32 15.54
C GLY A 32 -3.44 -9.06 14.90
N ILE A 33 -4.42 -8.33 14.38
CA ILE A 33 -5.60 -8.91 13.74
C ILE A 33 -5.47 -8.73 12.24
N VAL A 34 -5.35 -9.83 11.52
CA VAL A 34 -5.20 -9.81 10.07
C VAL A 34 -6.57 -9.87 9.42
N LYS A 35 -6.85 -8.89 8.54
CA LYS A 35 -8.13 -8.78 7.83
C LYS A 35 -7.85 -8.73 6.32
N PRO A 36 -7.71 -9.89 5.67
CA PRO A 36 -7.32 -9.93 4.25
C PRO A 36 -8.27 -9.15 3.34
N LYS A 37 -9.57 -9.18 3.62
CA LYS A 37 -10.54 -8.46 2.78
C LYS A 37 -10.31 -6.97 2.77
N ILE A 38 -9.92 -6.39 3.90
CA ILE A 38 -9.61 -4.96 3.97
C ILE A 38 -8.35 -4.67 3.17
N ALA A 39 -7.32 -5.50 3.31
CA ALA A 39 -6.08 -5.33 2.57
C ALA A 39 -6.32 -5.39 1.06
N GLU A 40 -7.09 -6.37 0.60
CA GLU A 40 -7.41 -6.53 -0.81
C GLU A 40 -8.26 -5.37 -1.32
N SER A 41 -9.21 -4.91 -0.52
CA SER A 41 -10.06 -3.78 -0.88
C SER A 41 -9.23 -2.51 -1.09
N ILE A 42 -8.31 -2.24 -0.17
CA ILE A 42 -7.43 -1.07 -0.28
C ILE A 42 -6.56 -1.18 -1.53
N ALA A 43 -5.96 -2.32 -1.77
CA ALA A 43 -5.12 -2.53 -2.95
C ALA A 43 -5.90 -2.31 -4.24
N SER A 44 -7.12 -2.83 -4.31
CA SER A 44 -7.99 -2.65 -5.48
C SER A 44 -8.40 -1.20 -5.68
N GLU A 45 -8.71 -0.49 -4.59
CA GLU A 45 -9.06 0.92 -4.66
C GLU A 45 -7.90 1.75 -5.21
N ILE A 46 -6.68 1.45 -4.77
CA ILE A 46 -5.50 2.15 -5.26
C ILE A 46 -5.27 1.87 -6.74
N GLU A 47 -5.42 0.62 -7.14
CA GLU A 47 -5.30 0.25 -8.56
C GLU A 47 -6.31 1.04 -9.40
N ASP A 48 -7.56 1.14 -8.94
CA ASP A 48 -8.59 1.88 -9.64
C ASP A 48 -8.27 3.38 -9.73
N GLU A 49 -7.76 3.97 -8.65
CA GLU A 49 -7.42 5.38 -8.64
C GLU A 49 -6.23 5.69 -9.56
N CYS A 50 -5.36 4.73 -9.77
CA CYS A 50 -4.19 4.91 -10.63
C CYS A 50 -4.40 4.41 -12.06
N ARG A 51 -5.59 3.91 -12.37
CA ARG A 51 -5.86 3.26 -13.67
C ARG A 51 -5.54 4.15 -14.86
N ASP A 52 -5.82 5.44 -14.77
CA ASP A 52 -5.62 6.37 -15.88
C ASP A 52 -4.20 6.94 -15.94
N LYS A 53 -3.35 6.54 -15.01
CA LYS A 53 -1.97 7.03 -14.95
C LYS A 53 -1.06 6.05 -15.68
N GLN A 54 0.03 6.57 -16.23
CA GLN A 54 1.08 5.73 -16.81
C GLN A 54 2.08 5.32 -15.76
N GLU A 55 2.29 6.19 -14.76
CA GLU A 55 3.22 5.91 -13.68
C GLU A 55 2.77 6.57 -12.39
N VAL A 56 3.20 6.01 -11.28
CA VAL A 56 2.90 6.51 -9.94
C VAL A 56 4.13 6.25 -9.05
N SER A 57 4.47 7.21 -8.19
CA SER A 57 5.60 7.01 -7.30
C SER A 57 5.22 6.11 -6.12
N ILE A 58 6.21 5.38 -5.60
CA ILE A 58 5.99 4.54 -4.41
C ILE A 58 5.57 5.40 -3.22
N SER A 59 6.07 6.64 -3.12
CA SER A 59 5.66 7.55 -2.04
C SER A 59 4.18 7.87 -2.11
N ASP A 60 3.64 8.07 -3.31
CA ASP A 60 2.21 8.33 -3.48
C ASP A 60 1.37 7.12 -3.09
N ILE A 61 1.83 5.93 -3.46
CA ILE A 61 1.15 4.69 -3.08
C ILE A 61 1.12 4.56 -1.56
N GLU A 62 2.25 4.80 -0.91
CA GLU A 62 2.34 4.71 0.55
C GLU A 62 1.39 5.68 1.24
N SER A 63 1.31 6.90 0.73
CA SER A 63 0.37 7.90 1.27
C SER A 63 -1.09 7.46 1.10
N MET A 64 -1.41 6.91 -0.06
CA MET A 64 -2.76 6.41 -0.31
C MET A 64 -3.11 5.25 0.63
N VAL A 65 -2.17 4.32 0.84
CA VAL A 65 -2.39 3.19 1.76
C VAL A 65 -2.66 3.72 3.17
N TYR A 66 -1.81 4.63 3.65
CA TYR A 66 -1.96 5.19 4.99
C TYR A 66 -3.33 5.86 5.15
N ASP A 67 -3.70 6.71 4.21
CA ASP A 67 -4.96 7.44 4.27
C ASP A 67 -6.17 6.50 4.27
N LYS A 68 -6.11 5.45 3.45
CA LYS A 68 -7.22 4.49 3.38
C LYS A 68 -7.32 3.64 4.66
N LEU A 69 -6.18 3.30 5.27
CA LEU A 69 -6.18 2.61 6.55
C LEU A 69 -6.83 3.46 7.63
N ILE A 70 -6.50 4.74 7.69
CA ILE A 70 -7.11 5.66 8.64
C ILE A 70 -8.62 5.78 8.38
N THR A 71 -9.01 5.94 7.12
CA THR A 71 -10.42 6.05 6.74
C THR A 71 -11.22 4.80 7.15
N LYS A 72 -10.60 3.64 7.03
CA LYS A 72 -11.24 2.38 7.40
C LYS A 72 -11.07 2.04 8.87
N LYS A 73 -10.62 2.99 9.69
CA LYS A 73 -10.46 2.88 11.14
C LYS A 73 -9.43 1.81 11.54
N GLN A 74 -8.42 1.64 10.72
CA GLN A 74 -7.32 0.72 10.99
C GLN A 74 -6.09 1.48 11.48
N ARG A 75 -6.24 2.22 12.58
CA ARG A 75 -5.19 3.12 13.08
C ARG A 75 -3.91 2.41 13.48
N LEU A 76 -4.01 1.30 14.18
CA LEU A 76 -2.82 0.57 14.61
C LEU A 76 -2.08 0.01 13.40
N THR A 77 -2.82 -0.46 12.40
CA THR A 77 -2.24 -0.93 11.16
C THR A 77 -1.58 0.21 10.40
N ALA A 78 -2.23 1.37 10.33
CA ALA A 78 -1.67 2.53 9.65
C ALA A 78 -0.36 2.96 10.30
N LYS A 79 -0.30 2.97 11.62
CA LYS A 79 0.90 3.34 12.35
C LYS A 79 2.03 2.34 12.09
N ALA A 80 1.73 1.05 12.09
CA ALA A 80 2.72 0.03 11.79
C ALA A 80 3.20 0.14 10.34
N TYR A 81 2.28 0.41 9.41
CA TYR A 81 2.63 0.57 8.00
C TYR A 81 3.58 1.75 7.80
N GLU A 82 3.32 2.86 8.47
CA GLU A 82 4.19 4.03 8.39
C GLU A 82 5.60 3.71 8.84
N GLY A 83 5.76 2.90 9.89
CA GLY A 83 7.07 2.49 10.36
C GLY A 83 7.81 1.59 9.39
N TYR A 84 7.09 0.85 8.55
CA TYR A 84 7.69 -0.09 7.60
C TYR A 84 8.02 0.52 6.25
N ARG A 85 7.36 1.59 5.85
CA ARG A 85 7.45 2.04 4.47
C ARG A 85 8.85 2.42 4.01
N SER A 86 9.72 2.78 4.96
CA SER A 86 11.10 3.13 4.62
C SER A 86 11.95 1.91 4.25
N ILE A 87 11.49 0.70 4.61
CA ILE A 87 12.20 -0.53 4.30
C ILE A 87 11.43 -1.41 3.32
N ARG A 88 10.31 -0.89 2.81
CA ARG A 88 9.48 -1.61 1.85
C ARG A 88 10.10 -1.63 0.47
N GLU A 89 10.03 -2.80 -0.15
CA GLU A 89 10.31 -2.91 -1.58
C GLU A 89 9.01 -3.23 -2.28
N PHE A 90 8.77 -2.54 -3.35
CA PHE A 90 7.56 -2.78 -4.13
C PHE A 90 7.70 -3.92 -5.15
#